data_780cb284ac1a892028b6f431bcd7cc0a
#
_entry.id   780cb284ac1a892028b6f431bcd7cc0a
#
_cell.length_a   1.000
_cell.length_b   1.000
_cell.length_c   1.000
_cell.angle_alpha   90.00
_cell.angle_beta   90.00
_cell.angle_gamma   90.00
#
_symmetry.space_group_name_H-M   'P 1'
#
loop_
_entity.id
_entity.type
_entity.pdbx_description
1 polymer ?
#
loop_
_entity_poly.entity_id
_entity_poly.type
_entity_poly.pdbx_seq_one_letter_code
_entity_poly.pdbx_strand_id
1 'polypeptide(L)'
;MKYDVIVVGGGHAGTEAALAAARMGVKTLLVTHNIETLGQMSCNPAIGGIGKSHLVREIDAMGGAMALATDHAGIQFRVLNSRKGAAVRATRAQADRLLYKAYIRQTLENQPNLQLFQQPVDDIVVENGRAVAVVTATGAVSYAHLRAH
;
A
#
# COMPACT_ATOMS: atom_id res chain seq x y z
N MET A 1 -13.87 17.16 3.81
CA MET A 1 -12.94 17.36 2.67
C MET A 1 -13.40 16.45 1.54
N LYS A 2 -13.07 16.77 0.26
CA LYS A 2 -13.47 15.95 -0.89
C LYS A 2 -12.24 15.34 -1.56
N TYR A 3 -12.30 14.04 -1.86
CA TYR A 3 -11.26 13.26 -2.54
C TYR A 3 -11.89 12.48 -3.70
N ASP A 4 -11.08 12.07 -4.65
CA ASP A 4 -11.53 11.15 -5.71
C ASP A 4 -11.46 9.70 -5.24
N VAL A 5 -10.44 9.39 -4.43
CA VAL A 5 -10.24 8.05 -3.83
C VAL A 5 -9.90 8.18 -2.35
N ILE A 6 -10.53 7.35 -1.53
CA ILE A 6 -10.19 7.19 -0.12
C ILE A 6 -9.79 5.73 0.11
N VAL A 7 -8.57 5.53 0.59
CA VAL A 7 -8.05 4.21 0.97
C VAL A 7 -8.04 4.11 2.49
N VAL A 8 -8.68 3.09 3.02
CA VAL A 8 -8.74 2.83 4.46
C VAL A 8 -7.79 1.69 4.82
N GLY A 9 -6.81 2.01 5.65
CA GLY A 9 -5.81 1.06 6.12
C GLY A 9 -4.44 1.23 5.47
N GLY A 10 -3.41 1.36 6.29
CA GLY A 10 -2.02 1.61 5.90
C GLY A 10 -1.13 0.37 5.79
N GLY A 11 -1.72 -0.82 5.58
CA GLY A 11 -0.96 -2.04 5.31
C GLY A 11 -0.36 -2.05 3.89
N HIS A 12 0.35 -3.12 3.52
CA HIS A 12 1.00 -3.20 2.20
C HIS A 12 0.04 -2.99 1.03
N ALA A 13 -1.15 -3.58 1.09
CA ALA A 13 -2.17 -3.40 0.04
C ALA A 13 -2.68 -1.96 -0.02
N GLY A 14 -2.94 -1.34 1.13
CA GLY A 14 -3.43 0.04 1.19
C GLY A 14 -2.38 1.05 0.73
N THR A 15 -1.11 0.85 1.08
CA THR A 15 -0.02 1.73 0.61
C THR A 15 0.13 1.66 -0.91
N GLU A 16 0.12 0.47 -1.50
CA GLU A 16 0.18 0.31 -2.95
C GLU A 16 -1.05 0.89 -3.66
N ALA A 17 -2.25 0.66 -3.12
CA ALA A 17 -3.49 1.21 -3.69
C ALA A 17 -3.50 2.74 -3.67
N ALA A 18 -3.10 3.35 -2.56
CA ALA A 18 -3.03 4.80 -2.42
C ALA A 18 -2.00 5.42 -3.37
N LEU A 19 -0.81 4.83 -3.46
CA LEU A 19 0.23 5.25 -4.40
C LEU A 19 -0.23 5.11 -5.85
N ALA A 20 -0.89 4.00 -6.21
CA ALA A 20 -1.40 3.79 -7.56
C ALA A 20 -2.43 4.85 -7.95
N ALA A 21 -3.42 5.11 -7.10
CA ALA A 21 -4.43 6.14 -7.35
C ALA A 21 -3.79 7.53 -7.49
N ALA A 22 -2.88 7.89 -6.60
CA ALA A 22 -2.20 9.17 -6.63
C ALA A 22 -1.32 9.35 -7.89
N ARG A 23 -0.62 8.30 -8.33
CA ARG A 23 0.15 8.31 -9.60
C ARG A 23 -0.73 8.51 -10.82
N MET A 24 -1.98 8.05 -10.79
CA MET A 24 -2.97 8.31 -11.84
C MET A 24 -3.45 9.76 -11.86
N GLY A 25 -3.00 10.60 -10.94
CA GLY A 25 -3.32 12.03 -10.89
C GLY A 25 -4.62 12.36 -10.16
N VAL A 26 -5.26 11.40 -9.51
CA VAL A 26 -6.50 11.64 -8.77
C VAL A 26 -6.19 12.00 -7.30
N LYS A 27 -7.01 12.89 -6.73
CA LYS A 27 -6.85 13.34 -5.34
C LYS A 27 -7.18 12.20 -4.38
N THR A 28 -6.15 11.69 -3.73
CA THR A 28 -6.22 10.48 -2.90
C THR A 28 -6.00 10.78 -1.43
N LEU A 29 -6.80 10.14 -0.57
CA LEU A 29 -6.62 10.13 0.88
C LEU A 29 -6.29 8.70 1.34
N LEU A 30 -5.21 8.55 2.08
CA LEU A 30 -4.92 7.32 2.84
C LEU A 30 -5.22 7.56 4.32
N VAL A 31 -6.22 6.87 4.83
CA VAL A 31 -6.60 6.93 6.25
C VAL A 31 -6.04 5.72 6.97
N THR A 32 -5.32 5.95 8.05
CA THR A 32 -4.75 4.89 8.90
C THR A 32 -4.91 5.23 10.38
N HIS A 33 -5.08 4.22 11.21
CA HIS A 33 -5.15 4.42 12.66
C HIS A 33 -3.81 4.89 13.25
N ASN A 34 -2.69 4.54 12.59
CA ASN A 34 -1.36 4.96 13.03
C ASN A 34 -0.42 5.11 11.83
N ILE A 35 0.02 6.33 11.59
CA ILE A 35 0.98 6.67 10.54
C ILE A 35 2.35 6.00 10.78
N GLU A 36 2.73 5.80 12.02
CA GLU A 36 4.00 5.15 12.37
C GLU A 36 4.05 3.66 12.00
N THR A 37 2.92 3.05 11.67
CA THR A 37 2.86 1.64 11.21
C THR A 37 2.83 1.49 9.69
N LEU A 38 2.87 2.58 8.93
CA LEU A 38 2.97 2.53 7.47
C LEU A 38 4.27 1.82 7.05
N GLY A 39 4.16 0.85 6.15
CA GLY A 39 5.29 0.04 5.71
C GLY A 39 5.82 -0.95 6.74
N GLN A 40 5.11 -1.15 7.86
CA GLN A 40 5.56 -2.09 8.88
C GLN A 40 5.47 -3.53 8.38
N MET A 41 6.59 -4.24 8.48
CA MET A 41 6.69 -5.65 8.18
C MET A 41 6.43 -6.50 9.44
N SER A 42 6.02 -7.75 9.25
CA SER A 42 5.91 -8.74 10.32
C SER A 42 7.27 -9.06 10.96
N CYS A 43 7.26 -9.83 12.06
CA CYS A 43 8.48 -10.27 12.73
C CYS A 43 9.42 -11.13 11.87
N ASN A 44 8.91 -11.71 10.77
CA ASN A 44 9.72 -12.34 9.73
C ASN A 44 9.69 -11.47 8.46
N PRO A 45 10.60 -10.50 8.32
CA PRO A 45 10.52 -9.48 7.29
C PRO A 45 11.00 -10.01 5.94
N ALA A 46 10.11 -10.69 5.23
CA ALA A 46 10.40 -11.24 3.93
C ALA A 46 9.35 -10.86 2.90
N ILE A 47 9.81 -10.50 1.72
CA ILE A 47 8.98 -10.21 0.55
C ILE A 47 9.18 -11.30 -0.50
N GLY A 48 8.09 -11.76 -1.11
CA GLY A 48 8.11 -12.79 -2.13
C GLY A 48 7.86 -14.20 -1.59
N GLY A 49 8.31 -15.19 -2.34
CA GLY A 49 7.98 -16.60 -2.15
C GLY A 49 7.06 -17.11 -3.25
N ILE A 50 6.65 -18.38 -3.18
CA ILE A 50 5.81 -19.03 -4.20
C ILE A 50 4.47 -18.29 -4.31
N GLY A 51 4.09 -17.89 -5.52
CA GLY A 51 2.92 -17.06 -5.82
C GLY A 51 3.13 -15.57 -5.48
N LYS A 52 3.67 -15.25 -4.32
CA LYS A 52 3.84 -13.87 -3.84
C LYS A 52 4.83 -13.07 -4.69
N SER A 53 5.95 -13.67 -5.10
CA SER A 53 6.93 -12.99 -5.94
C SER A 53 6.40 -12.65 -7.34
N HIS A 54 5.44 -13.42 -7.85
CA HIS A 54 4.78 -13.12 -9.12
C HIS A 54 3.93 -11.85 -8.99
N LEU A 55 3.12 -11.75 -7.92
CA LEU A 55 2.32 -10.56 -7.63
C LEU A 55 3.19 -9.32 -7.39
N VAL A 56 4.30 -9.45 -6.67
CA VAL A 56 5.25 -8.34 -6.46
C VAL A 56 5.79 -7.81 -7.79
N ARG A 57 6.12 -8.70 -8.74
CA ARG A 57 6.60 -8.30 -10.08
C ARG A 57 5.51 -7.63 -10.91
N GLU A 58 4.27 -8.09 -10.81
CA GLU A 58 3.13 -7.43 -11.48
C GLU A 58 2.91 -6.02 -10.94
N ILE A 59 2.94 -5.87 -9.60
CA ILE A 59 2.83 -4.55 -8.94
C ILE A 59 3.99 -3.65 -9.35
N ASP A 60 5.21 -4.17 -9.39
CA ASP A 60 6.41 -3.44 -9.81
C ASP A 60 6.30 -2.96 -11.27
N ALA A 61 5.85 -3.83 -12.17
CA ALA A 61 5.63 -3.49 -13.58
C ALA A 61 4.60 -2.35 -13.76
N MET A 62 3.69 -2.18 -12.82
CA MET A 62 2.73 -1.07 -12.75
C MET A 62 3.25 0.14 -11.96
N GLY A 63 4.53 0.17 -11.61
CA GLY A 63 5.15 1.27 -10.87
C GLY A 63 4.92 1.23 -9.36
N GLY A 64 4.67 0.06 -8.78
CA GLY A 64 4.49 -0.12 -7.34
C GLY A 64 5.78 0.11 -6.54
N ALA A 65 5.62 0.34 -5.24
CA ALA A 65 6.74 0.70 -4.35
C ALA A 65 7.39 -0.50 -3.67
N MET A 66 6.68 -1.62 -3.52
CA MET A 66 7.13 -2.75 -2.70
C MET A 66 8.46 -3.36 -3.18
N ALA A 67 8.62 -3.55 -4.50
CA ALA A 67 9.85 -4.13 -5.06
C ALA A 67 11.03 -3.18 -4.86
N LEU A 68 10.87 -1.89 -5.16
CA LEU A 68 11.89 -0.87 -4.96
C LEU A 68 12.30 -0.74 -3.49
N ALA A 69 11.31 -0.75 -2.58
CA ALA A 69 11.57 -0.76 -1.14
C ALA A 69 12.32 -2.01 -0.70
N THR A 70 12.02 -3.16 -1.32
CA THR A 70 12.71 -4.43 -1.06
C THR A 70 14.14 -4.41 -1.57
N ASP A 71 14.39 -3.85 -2.74
CA ASP A 71 15.75 -3.70 -3.28
C ASP A 71 16.59 -2.74 -2.42
N HIS A 72 15.97 -1.67 -1.91
CA HIS A 72 16.64 -0.72 -1.01
C HIS A 72 16.96 -1.32 0.37
N ALA A 73 16.07 -2.13 0.92
CA ALA A 73 16.17 -2.69 2.27
C ALA A 73 16.62 -4.14 2.32
N GLY A 74 16.90 -4.76 1.17
CA GLY A 74 17.21 -6.18 1.07
C GLY A 74 18.53 -6.55 1.74
N ILE A 75 18.47 -7.55 2.62
CA ILE A 75 19.63 -8.13 3.31
C ILE A 75 20.08 -9.40 2.58
N GLN A 76 19.11 -10.22 2.15
CA GLN A 76 19.37 -11.49 1.50
C GLN A 76 18.31 -11.78 0.44
N PHE A 77 18.77 -12.22 -0.73
CA PHE A 77 17.93 -12.65 -1.84
C PHE A 77 18.14 -14.14 -2.11
N ARG A 78 17.06 -14.90 -2.24
CA ARG A 78 17.13 -16.33 -2.48
C ARG A 78 16.11 -16.76 -3.53
N VAL A 79 16.54 -17.58 -4.47
CA VAL A 79 15.64 -18.24 -5.41
C VAL A 79 15.19 -19.57 -4.79
N LEU A 80 13.87 -19.69 -4.57
CA LEU A 80 13.23 -20.90 -4.08
C LEU A 80 12.93 -21.84 -5.26
N ASN A 81 12.98 -23.14 -5.00
CA ASN A 81 12.64 -24.18 -6.00
C ASN A 81 13.43 -24.08 -7.32
N SER A 82 14.69 -23.66 -7.28
CA SER A 82 15.53 -23.48 -8.46
C SER A 82 15.69 -24.75 -9.31
N ARG A 83 15.55 -25.92 -8.68
CA ARG A 83 15.63 -27.25 -9.33
C ARG A 83 14.27 -27.80 -9.78
N LYS A 84 13.18 -27.07 -9.53
CA LYS A 84 11.81 -27.44 -9.94
C LYS A 84 11.40 -26.63 -11.16
N GLY A 85 10.24 -26.95 -11.74
CA GLY A 85 9.74 -26.26 -12.93
C GLY A 85 9.61 -24.74 -12.75
N ALA A 86 9.62 -24.01 -13.86
CA ALA A 86 9.60 -22.56 -13.88
C ALA A 86 8.39 -21.94 -13.14
N ALA A 87 7.24 -22.60 -13.19
CA ALA A 87 6.00 -22.13 -12.54
C ALA A 87 6.08 -22.02 -11.01
N VAL A 88 6.96 -22.79 -10.36
CA VAL A 88 7.13 -22.76 -8.91
C VAL A 88 8.44 -22.11 -8.46
N ARG A 89 9.25 -21.65 -9.42
CA ARG A 89 10.47 -20.91 -9.15
C ARG A 89 10.11 -19.51 -8.67
N ALA A 90 10.53 -19.12 -7.47
CA ALA A 90 10.15 -17.89 -6.83
C ALA A 90 11.33 -17.19 -6.16
N THR A 91 11.35 -15.88 -6.18
CA THR A 91 12.34 -15.10 -5.44
C THR A 91 11.77 -14.75 -4.06
N ARG A 92 12.59 -14.87 -3.03
CA ARG A 92 12.29 -14.39 -1.69
C ARG A 92 13.43 -13.48 -1.24
N ALA A 93 13.07 -12.27 -0.83
CA ALA A 93 13.98 -11.33 -0.23
C ALA A 93 13.72 -11.21 1.26
N GLN A 94 14.77 -11.24 2.05
CA GLN A 94 14.73 -10.85 3.45
C GLN A 94 15.19 -9.39 3.55
N ALA A 95 14.44 -8.57 4.25
CA ALA A 95 14.65 -7.12 4.29
C ALA A 95 14.89 -6.62 5.72
N ASP A 96 15.63 -5.53 5.83
CA ASP A 96 15.68 -4.73 7.04
C ASP A 96 14.34 -4.02 7.22
N ARG A 97 13.68 -4.25 8.36
CA ARG A 97 12.35 -3.71 8.64
C ARG A 97 12.34 -2.20 8.78
N LEU A 98 13.39 -1.62 9.33
CA LEU A 98 13.47 -0.17 9.55
C LEU A 98 13.72 0.55 8.23
N LEU A 99 14.64 0.04 7.41
CA LEU A 99 14.93 0.59 6.09
C LEU A 99 13.72 0.47 5.15
N TYR A 100 13.04 -0.68 5.14
CA TYR A 100 11.84 -0.88 4.34
C TYR A 100 10.72 0.10 4.75
N LYS A 101 10.46 0.19 6.06
CA LYS A 101 9.47 1.12 6.62
C LYS A 101 9.79 2.57 6.26
N ALA A 102 11.04 2.98 6.44
CA ALA A 102 11.48 4.34 6.12
C ALA A 102 11.30 4.67 4.63
N TYR A 103 11.64 3.73 3.74
CA TYR A 103 11.47 3.90 2.31
C TYR A 103 9.99 4.07 1.92
N ILE A 104 9.10 3.19 2.41
CA ILE A 104 7.66 3.28 2.14
C ILE A 104 7.09 4.59 2.69
N ARG A 105 7.47 4.99 3.90
CA ARG A 105 7.03 6.23 4.52
C ARG A 105 7.43 7.44 3.67
N GLN A 106 8.68 7.52 3.31
CA GLN A 106 9.19 8.60 2.46
C GLN A 106 8.49 8.64 1.09
N THR A 107 8.25 7.48 0.48
CA THR A 107 7.54 7.40 -0.79
C THR A 107 6.11 7.94 -0.67
N LEU A 108 5.38 7.57 0.39
CA LEU A 108 4.02 8.05 0.63
C LEU A 108 3.97 9.56 0.89
N GLU A 109 4.88 10.08 1.71
CA GLU A 109 4.93 11.49 2.08
C GLU A 109 5.30 12.41 0.89
N ASN A 110 6.11 11.91 -0.03
CA ASN A 110 6.55 12.68 -1.21
C ASN A 110 5.65 12.47 -2.45
N GLN A 111 4.64 11.59 -2.37
CA GLN A 111 3.78 11.32 -3.52
C GLN A 111 2.82 12.49 -3.78
N PRO A 112 2.89 13.15 -4.96
CA PRO A 112 1.88 14.13 -5.36
C PRO A 112 0.46 13.53 -5.35
N ASN A 113 -0.55 14.35 -5.07
CA ASN A 113 -1.96 13.97 -5.01
C ASN A 113 -2.34 13.01 -3.87
N LEU A 114 -1.42 12.66 -2.98
CA LEU A 114 -1.67 11.81 -1.83
C LEU A 114 -1.64 12.61 -0.54
N GLN A 115 -2.67 12.46 0.27
CA GLN A 115 -2.72 12.98 1.63
C GLN A 115 -2.81 11.81 2.61
N LEU A 116 -2.00 11.87 3.66
CA LEU A 116 -2.05 10.91 4.78
C LEU A 116 -2.88 11.49 5.91
N PHE A 117 -3.75 10.70 6.52
CA PHE A 117 -4.57 11.11 7.63
C PHE A 117 -4.60 10.03 8.72
N GLN A 118 -4.18 10.42 9.92
CA GLN A 118 -4.14 9.50 11.05
C GLN A 118 -5.41 9.64 11.88
N GLN A 119 -6.35 8.74 11.63
CA GLN A 119 -7.53 8.52 12.45
C GLN A 119 -8.04 7.09 12.25
N PRO A 120 -8.58 6.44 13.28
CA PRO A 120 -9.37 5.23 13.08
C PRO A 120 -10.63 5.56 12.27
N VAL A 121 -10.95 4.73 11.30
CA VAL A 121 -12.24 4.79 10.60
C VAL A 121 -13.26 4.03 11.43
N ASP A 122 -14.37 4.68 11.74
CA ASP A 122 -15.46 4.15 12.55
C ASP A 122 -16.60 3.63 11.67
N ASP A 123 -16.91 4.33 10.58
CA ASP A 123 -18.01 3.95 9.69
C ASP A 123 -17.75 4.36 8.23
N ILE A 124 -18.49 3.73 7.33
CA ILE A 124 -18.55 4.04 5.89
C ILE A 124 -19.98 4.42 5.54
N VAL A 125 -20.17 5.65 5.08
CA VAL A 125 -21.49 6.12 4.62
C VAL A 125 -21.80 5.54 3.25
N VAL A 126 -22.92 4.86 3.14
CA VAL A 126 -23.41 4.28 1.90
C VAL A 126 -24.73 4.95 1.51
N GLU A 127 -24.79 5.52 0.32
CA GLU A 127 -25.99 6.12 -0.26
C GLU A 127 -26.28 5.46 -1.61
N ASN A 128 -27.50 5.01 -1.80
CA ASN A 128 -27.96 4.32 -3.02
C ASN A 128 -27.02 3.17 -3.48
N GLY A 129 -26.52 2.38 -2.51
CA GLY A 129 -25.63 1.25 -2.78
C GLY A 129 -24.18 1.64 -3.10
N ARG A 130 -23.79 2.91 -2.90
CA ARG A 130 -22.42 3.41 -3.14
C ARG A 130 -21.81 3.95 -1.85
N ALA A 131 -20.54 3.61 -1.60
CA ALA A 131 -19.77 4.24 -0.54
C ALA A 131 -19.45 5.69 -0.94
N VAL A 132 -19.94 6.66 -0.18
CA VAL A 132 -19.81 8.08 -0.49
C VAL A 132 -18.92 8.84 0.49
N ALA A 133 -18.72 8.30 1.70
CA ALA A 133 -17.86 8.92 2.69
C ALA A 133 -17.32 7.91 3.70
N VAL A 134 -16.28 8.30 4.41
CA VAL A 134 -15.77 7.64 5.62
C VAL A 134 -15.93 8.56 6.81
N VAL A 135 -16.33 8.00 7.95
CA VAL A 135 -16.44 8.70 9.24
C VAL A 135 -15.33 8.19 10.13
N THR A 136 -14.58 9.09 10.73
CA THR A 136 -13.52 8.73 11.68
C THR A 136 -14.05 8.75 13.11
N ALA A 137 -13.34 8.12 14.02
CA ALA A 137 -13.71 8.04 15.44
C ALA A 137 -13.88 9.43 16.11
N THR A 138 -13.29 10.49 15.57
CA THR A 138 -13.48 11.87 16.05
C THR A 138 -14.67 12.58 15.40
N GLY A 139 -15.45 11.88 14.57
CA GLY A 139 -16.59 12.45 13.85
C GLY A 139 -16.21 13.26 12.60
N ALA A 140 -14.95 13.30 12.22
CA ALA A 140 -14.54 13.93 10.95
C ALA A 140 -15.04 13.11 9.77
N VAL A 141 -15.67 13.77 8.79
CA VAL A 141 -16.23 13.14 7.59
C VAL A 141 -15.40 13.53 6.36
N SER A 142 -14.94 12.54 5.63
CA SER A 142 -14.27 12.72 4.34
C SER A 142 -15.09 12.08 3.24
N TYR A 143 -15.46 12.88 2.23
CA TYR A 143 -16.30 12.47 1.11
C TYR A 143 -15.44 11.97 -0.07
N ALA A 144 -15.81 10.81 -0.61
CA ALA A 144 -15.31 10.34 -1.88
C ALA A 144 -16.19 10.90 -3.01
N HIS A 145 -15.59 11.59 -3.96
CA HIS A 145 -16.30 12.14 -5.11
C HIS A 145 -16.13 11.17 -6.29
N LEU A 146 -17.11 10.31 -6.49
CA LEU A 146 -17.18 9.52 -7.72
C LEU A 146 -17.59 10.46 -8.87
N ARG A 147 -16.64 10.82 -9.73
CA ARG A 147 -17.00 11.35 -11.04
C ARG A 147 -17.59 10.20 -11.85
N ALA A 148 -18.90 10.24 -12.11
CA ALA A 148 -19.49 9.43 -13.16
C ALA A 148 -18.98 10.00 -14.49
N HIS A 149 -18.24 9.22 -15.23
CA HIS A 149 -18.01 9.39 -16.66
C HIS A 149 -18.95 8.48 -17.42
#